data_079ea9dc5c9866b787299ad947f628fc
#
_entry.id   079ea9dc5c9866b787299ad947f628fc
#
_cell.length_a   1.000
_cell.length_b   1.000
_cell.length_c   1.000
_cell.angle_alpha   90.00
_cell.angle_beta   90.00
_cell.angle_gamma   90.00
#
_symmetry.space_group_name_H-M   'P 1'
#
loop_
_entity.id
_entity.type
_entity.pdbx_description
1 polymer ?
#
loop_
_entity_poly.entity_id
_entity_poly.type
_entity_poly.pdbx_seq_one_letter_code
_entity_poly.pdbx_strand_id
1 'polypeptide(L)'
;DYIETCLGDGSHALSLLVGDDLRIASVTGKTPLTQVAKSITQESIVEKTTLLWHTLKRDFLLTNPRIAVLALNPSINEEQSCGTEERNIIIPAIDALAEKGIQAFGPYPADDFFGNGYYNEFDGVMAMYHDQAAVPFHSLFNEDGVLYTAGLPIIHTAANTTPCYYM
;
A
#
# COMPACT_ATOMS: atom_id res chain seq x y z
N ASP A 1 4.00 -7.13 15.11
CA ASP A 1 5.31 -7.51 14.56
C ASP A 1 6.35 -7.49 15.68
N TYR A 2 7.36 -8.41 15.66
CA TYR A 2 8.39 -8.51 16.71
C TYR A 2 9.15 -7.19 16.92
N ILE A 3 9.42 -6.47 15.83
CA ILE A 3 10.12 -5.18 15.85
C ILE A 3 9.26 -4.10 16.52
N GLU A 4 7.96 -4.03 16.25
CA GLU A 4 7.02 -3.13 16.95
C GLU A 4 6.99 -3.40 18.46
N THR A 5 6.99 -4.68 18.83
CA THR A 5 6.99 -5.09 20.23
C THR A 5 8.29 -4.72 20.95
N CYS A 6 9.44 -4.79 20.24
CA CYS A 6 10.76 -4.46 20.82
C CYS A 6 10.99 -2.95 20.98
N LEU A 7 10.39 -2.11 20.15
CA LEU A 7 10.56 -0.66 20.20
C LEU A 7 9.62 0.04 21.18
N GLY A 8 8.51 -0.61 21.60
CA GLY A 8 7.72 -0.28 22.78
C GLY A 8 7.01 1.06 22.82
N ASP A 9 6.94 1.81 21.71
CA ASP A 9 6.41 3.18 21.69
C ASP A 9 5.06 3.33 20.96
N GLY A 10 4.40 2.20 20.61
CA GLY A 10 3.12 2.24 19.88
C GLY A 10 3.27 2.68 18.42
N SER A 11 4.48 2.65 17.86
CA SER A 11 4.73 2.98 16.47
C SER A 11 4.03 1.96 15.54
N HIS A 12 3.17 2.47 14.67
CA HIS A 12 2.50 1.66 13.66
C HIS A 12 3.45 1.46 12.48
N ALA A 13 4.09 0.29 12.41
CA ALA A 13 4.96 -0.03 11.28
C ALA A 13 4.15 -0.29 10.00
N LEU A 14 4.69 0.16 8.87
CA LEU A 14 4.16 -0.10 7.53
C LEU A 14 5.23 -0.81 6.71
N SER A 15 4.93 -2.01 6.25
CA SER A 15 5.81 -2.74 5.34
C SER A 15 5.63 -2.24 3.92
N LEU A 16 6.71 -1.77 3.29
CA LEU A 16 6.79 -1.37 1.89
C LEU A 16 7.61 -2.39 1.12
N LEU A 17 7.12 -2.77 -0.05
CA LEU A 17 7.90 -3.42 -1.09
C LEU A 17 8.45 -2.33 -2.00
N VAL A 18 9.76 -2.28 -2.14
CA VAL A 18 10.49 -1.22 -2.87
C VAL A 18 11.26 -1.87 -4.01
N GLY A 19 10.90 -1.54 -5.24
CA GLY A 19 11.66 -1.77 -6.47
C GLY A 19 12.26 -0.45 -6.96
N ASP A 20 12.83 -0.43 -8.16
CA ASP A 20 13.48 0.77 -8.70
C ASP A 20 12.59 2.02 -8.61
N ASP A 21 11.44 1.98 -9.27
CA ASP A 21 10.51 3.10 -9.30
C ASP A 21 9.15 2.81 -8.62
N LEU A 22 8.90 1.57 -8.21
CA LEU A 22 7.67 1.17 -7.55
C LEU A 22 7.87 0.99 -6.03
N ARG A 23 7.05 1.70 -5.26
CA ARG A 23 6.96 1.57 -3.79
C ARG A 23 5.52 1.25 -3.45
N ILE A 24 5.28 0.05 -2.95
CA ILE A 24 3.92 -0.41 -2.70
C ILE A 24 3.78 -0.93 -1.27
N ALA A 25 2.71 -0.51 -0.62
CA ALA A 25 2.30 -0.98 0.70
C ALA A 25 0.87 -1.51 0.68
N SER A 26 0.47 -2.22 1.72
CA SER A 26 -0.91 -2.66 1.88
C SER A 26 -1.49 -2.23 3.22
N VAL A 27 -2.80 -1.89 3.21
CA VAL A 27 -3.53 -1.44 4.40
C VAL A 27 -3.59 -2.54 5.46
N THR A 28 -3.97 -3.77 5.04
CA THR A 28 -4.25 -4.86 5.97
C THR A 28 -3.06 -5.79 6.23
N GLY A 29 -1.95 -5.66 5.45
CA GLY A 29 -0.80 -6.56 5.58
C GLY A 29 -1.19 -8.02 5.40
N LYS A 30 -0.55 -8.93 6.17
CA LYS A 30 -0.78 -10.39 6.13
C LYS A 30 -2.02 -10.80 6.93
N THR A 31 -3.18 -10.30 6.53
CA THR A 31 -4.47 -10.64 7.13
C THR A 31 -5.17 -11.73 6.31
N PRO A 32 -5.85 -12.73 6.93
CA PRO A 32 -6.64 -13.71 6.18
C PRO A 32 -7.70 -13.04 5.30
N LEU A 33 -7.86 -13.48 4.05
CA LEU A 33 -8.79 -12.88 3.08
C LEU A 33 -10.22 -12.73 3.61
N THR A 34 -10.68 -13.67 4.41
CA THR A 34 -12.02 -13.63 5.04
C THR A 34 -12.20 -12.44 6.01
N GLN A 35 -11.11 -11.84 6.45
CA GLN A 35 -11.11 -10.70 7.38
C GLN A 35 -10.74 -9.38 6.70
N VAL A 36 -10.17 -9.41 5.49
CA VAL A 36 -9.68 -8.22 4.79
C VAL A 36 -10.75 -7.15 4.69
N ALA A 37 -11.90 -7.44 4.11
CA ALA A 37 -12.95 -6.46 3.90
C ALA A 37 -13.44 -5.80 5.22
N LYS A 38 -13.45 -6.56 6.32
CA LYS A 38 -13.81 -6.06 7.65
C LYS A 38 -12.72 -5.21 8.30
N SER A 39 -11.47 -5.43 7.92
CA SER A 39 -10.30 -4.70 8.46
C SER A 39 -10.03 -3.39 7.73
N ILE A 40 -10.65 -3.19 6.57
CA ILE A 40 -10.53 -1.94 5.80
C ILE A 40 -11.52 -0.93 6.33
N THR A 41 -11.01 0.14 6.90
CA THR A 41 -11.79 1.28 7.39
C THR A 41 -11.22 2.58 6.81
N GLN A 42 -12.01 3.64 6.81
CA GLN A 42 -11.54 4.96 6.40
C GLN A 42 -10.30 5.39 7.19
N GLU A 43 -10.32 5.17 8.51
CA GLU A 43 -9.24 5.51 9.42
C GLU A 43 -7.96 4.76 9.08
N SER A 44 -8.06 3.44 8.84
CA SER A 44 -6.88 2.61 8.52
C SER A 44 -6.24 3.01 7.19
N ILE A 45 -7.05 3.36 6.17
CA ILE A 45 -6.54 3.85 4.88
C ILE A 45 -5.84 5.20 5.07
N VAL A 46 -6.48 6.13 5.77
CA VAL A 46 -5.91 7.47 6.01
C VAL A 46 -4.61 7.38 6.79
N GLU A 47 -4.58 6.60 7.86
CA GLU A 47 -3.40 6.41 8.70
C GLU A 47 -2.22 5.83 7.90
N LYS A 48 -2.44 4.69 7.23
CA LYS A 48 -1.38 4.00 6.47
C LYS A 48 -0.91 4.80 5.26
N THR A 49 -1.81 5.49 4.55
CA THR A 49 -1.44 6.34 3.42
C THR A 49 -0.69 7.59 3.88
N THR A 50 -1.07 8.17 5.01
CA THR A 50 -0.32 9.29 5.62
C THR A 50 1.10 8.86 6.00
N LEU A 51 1.25 7.67 6.57
CA LEU A 51 2.56 7.11 6.93
C LEU A 51 3.40 6.86 5.67
N LEU A 52 2.83 6.29 4.62
CA LEU A 52 3.50 6.12 3.33
C LEU A 52 3.97 7.47 2.78
N TRP A 53 3.10 8.47 2.78
CA TRP A 53 3.43 9.82 2.28
C TRP A 53 4.60 10.46 3.05
N HIS A 54 4.59 10.38 4.38
CA HIS A 54 5.69 10.87 5.20
C HIS A 54 7.00 10.14 4.91
N THR A 55 6.94 8.82 4.72
CA THR A 55 8.10 8.00 4.36
C THR A 55 8.67 8.40 3.00
N LEU A 56 7.81 8.58 1.99
CA LEU A 56 8.23 9.02 0.66
C LEU A 56 8.91 10.39 0.71
N LYS A 57 8.43 11.31 1.53
CA LYS A 57 9.05 12.63 1.70
C LYS A 57 10.37 12.59 2.47
N ARG A 58 10.40 11.88 3.59
CA ARG A 58 11.54 11.87 4.51
C ARG A 58 12.66 10.97 4.03
N ASP A 59 12.32 9.74 3.65
CA ASP A 59 13.29 8.68 3.43
C ASP A 59 13.66 8.56 1.94
N PHE A 60 12.72 8.88 1.04
CA PHE A 60 12.95 8.91 -0.41
C PHE A 60 13.14 10.31 -0.97
N LEU A 61 13.09 11.35 -0.13
CA LEU A 61 13.36 12.77 -0.46
C LEU A 61 12.47 13.34 -1.56
N LEU A 62 11.24 12.86 -1.69
CA LEU A 62 10.27 13.33 -2.67
C LEU A 62 9.54 14.57 -2.15
N THR A 63 9.47 15.63 -2.94
CA THR A 63 8.87 16.90 -2.51
C THR A 63 7.35 16.83 -2.41
N ASN A 64 6.70 16.31 -3.45
CA ASN A 64 5.23 16.19 -3.53
C ASN A 64 4.86 14.80 -4.06
N PRO A 65 5.01 13.74 -3.25
CA PRO A 65 4.75 12.39 -3.73
C PRO A 65 3.28 12.18 -4.06
N ARG A 66 3.04 11.54 -5.21
CA ARG A 66 1.72 11.14 -5.70
C ARG A 66 1.49 9.68 -5.33
N ILE A 67 0.39 9.41 -4.65
CA ILE A 67 0.06 8.07 -4.18
C ILE A 67 -1.19 7.57 -4.90
N ALA A 68 -1.10 6.41 -5.54
CA ALA A 68 -2.27 5.70 -6.04
C ALA A 68 -2.89 4.85 -4.93
N VAL A 69 -4.19 4.93 -4.76
CA VAL A 69 -4.96 4.08 -3.85
C VAL A 69 -5.73 3.08 -4.69
N LEU A 70 -5.52 1.79 -4.46
CA LEU A 70 -6.20 0.74 -5.21
C LEU A 70 -7.61 0.51 -4.66
N ALA A 71 -8.50 0.02 -5.53
CA ALA A 71 -9.81 -0.47 -5.13
C ALA A 71 -9.68 -1.81 -4.40
N LEU A 72 -10.65 -2.13 -3.55
CA LEU A 72 -10.76 -3.46 -2.96
C LEU A 72 -11.35 -4.44 -3.96
N ASN A 73 -12.39 -3.99 -4.66
CA ASN A 73 -13.16 -4.81 -5.60
C ASN A 73 -12.69 -4.61 -7.05
N PRO A 74 -12.90 -5.59 -7.93
CA PRO A 74 -12.38 -5.56 -9.30
C PRO A 74 -13.06 -4.55 -10.22
N SER A 75 -14.24 -4.04 -9.85
CA SER A 75 -14.98 -3.04 -10.64
C SER A 75 -15.50 -1.92 -9.75
N ILE A 76 -15.29 -0.68 -10.20
CA ILE A 76 -15.74 0.55 -9.54
C ILE A 76 -16.89 1.24 -10.28
N ASN A 77 -17.30 0.74 -11.45
CA ASN A 77 -18.39 1.31 -12.25
C ASN A 77 -19.75 1.02 -11.59
N GLU A 78 -20.63 2.03 -11.52
CA GLU A 78 -21.95 1.92 -10.87
C GLU A 78 -22.81 0.76 -11.44
N GLU A 79 -22.71 0.49 -12.74
CA GLU A 79 -23.46 -0.57 -13.40
C GLU A 79 -22.90 -1.99 -13.15
N GLN A 80 -21.63 -2.11 -12.74
CA GLN A 80 -20.92 -3.38 -12.54
C GLN A 80 -20.24 -3.44 -11.17
N SER A 81 -20.64 -2.59 -10.24
CA SER A 81 -20.07 -2.53 -8.89
C SER A 81 -20.22 -3.89 -8.18
N CYS A 82 -19.09 -4.47 -7.78
CA CYS A 82 -19.06 -5.73 -7.04
C CYS A 82 -19.21 -5.55 -5.53
N GLY A 83 -19.27 -4.30 -5.04
CA GLY A 83 -19.34 -3.99 -3.61
C GLY A 83 -19.65 -2.53 -3.36
N THR A 84 -19.57 -2.12 -2.12
CA THR A 84 -19.86 -0.73 -1.68
C THR A 84 -18.66 -0.09 -0.98
N GLU A 85 -17.58 -0.82 -0.78
CA GLU A 85 -16.41 -0.41 -0.02
C GLU A 85 -15.73 0.80 -0.65
N GLU A 86 -15.66 0.84 -1.98
CA GLU A 86 -15.08 1.97 -2.71
C GLU A 86 -15.82 3.26 -2.39
N ARG A 87 -17.15 3.26 -2.52
CA ARG A 87 -17.99 4.43 -2.30
C ARG A 87 -18.10 4.83 -0.83
N ASN A 88 -18.18 3.83 0.06
CA ASN A 88 -18.49 4.10 1.47
C ASN A 88 -17.25 4.27 2.34
N ILE A 89 -16.08 3.78 1.89
CA ILE A 89 -14.86 3.75 2.70
C ILE A 89 -13.69 4.39 1.95
N ILE A 90 -13.36 3.91 0.72
CA ILE A 90 -12.13 4.29 0.05
C ILE A 90 -12.19 5.73 -0.49
N ILE A 91 -13.27 6.10 -1.18
CA ILE A 91 -13.43 7.48 -1.68
C ILE A 91 -13.43 8.49 -0.52
N PRO A 92 -14.21 8.31 0.57
CA PRO A 92 -14.12 9.20 1.73
C PRO A 92 -12.73 9.28 2.36
N ALA A 93 -11.96 8.18 2.33
CA ALA A 93 -10.58 8.20 2.81
C ALA A 93 -9.66 9.05 1.92
N ILE A 94 -9.82 8.95 0.59
CA ILE A 94 -9.06 9.77 -0.38
C ILE A 94 -9.41 11.25 -0.20
N ASP A 95 -10.68 11.59 -0.02
CA ASP A 95 -11.13 12.97 0.22
C ASP A 95 -10.51 13.52 1.52
N ALA A 96 -10.52 12.73 2.59
CA ALA A 96 -9.89 13.13 3.86
C ALA A 96 -8.36 13.30 3.75
N LEU A 97 -7.69 12.54 2.89
CA LEU A 97 -6.27 12.73 2.58
C LEU A 97 -6.03 14.03 1.80
N ALA A 98 -6.89 14.35 0.83
CA ALA A 98 -6.82 15.59 0.08
C ALA A 98 -6.99 16.83 0.97
N GLU A 99 -7.91 16.78 1.95
CA GLU A 99 -8.08 17.84 2.97
C GLU A 99 -6.81 18.07 3.80
N LYS A 100 -5.99 17.02 3.99
CA LYS A 100 -4.69 17.10 4.67
C LYS A 100 -3.54 17.54 3.75
N GLY A 101 -3.83 17.82 2.47
CA GLY A 101 -2.82 18.21 1.47
C GLY A 101 -1.98 17.04 0.95
N ILE A 102 -2.45 15.80 1.12
CA ILE A 102 -1.81 14.59 0.61
C ILE A 102 -2.38 14.25 -0.76
N GLN A 103 -1.50 14.12 -1.76
CA GLN A 103 -1.88 13.78 -3.12
C GLN A 103 -2.14 12.28 -3.26
N ALA A 104 -3.34 11.87 -2.92
CA ALA A 104 -3.85 10.51 -3.08
C ALA A 104 -4.92 10.47 -4.18
N PHE A 105 -4.82 9.51 -5.09
CA PHE A 105 -5.69 9.38 -6.25
C PHE A 105 -6.25 7.97 -6.34
N GLY A 106 -7.48 7.83 -6.83
CA GLY A 106 -8.15 6.54 -7.00
C GLY A 106 -9.65 6.62 -6.64
N PRO A 107 -10.27 5.50 -6.28
CA PRO A 107 -9.70 4.14 -6.27
C PRO A 107 -9.46 3.59 -7.68
N TYR A 108 -8.40 2.83 -7.89
CA TYR A 108 -8.08 2.17 -9.16
C TYR A 108 -8.27 0.66 -9.04
N PRO A 109 -9.00 -0.02 -9.95
CA PRO A 109 -8.97 -1.48 -10.05
C PRO A 109 -7.53 -1.97 -10.29
N ALA A 110 -7.11 -2.98 -9.53
CA ALA A 110 -5.71 -3.40 -9.54
C ALA A 110 -5.25 -3.98 -10.87
N ASP A 111 -6.11 -4.74 -11.55
CA ASP A 111 -5.83 -5.33 -12.86
C ASP A 111 -5.60 -4.25 -13.93
N ASP A 112 -6.49 -3.27 -14.03
CA ASP A 112 -6.34 -2.13 -14.93
C ASP A 112 -5.10 -1.29 -14.59
N PHE A 113 -4.88 -1.03 -13.32
CA PHE A 113 -3.78 -0.20 -12.84
C PHE A 113 -2.40 -0.77 -13.21
N PHE A 114 -2.19 -2.05 -12.94
CA PHE A 114 -0.93 -2.72 -13.26
C PHE A 114 -0.88 -3.14 -14.74
N GLY A 115 -1.98 -3.62 -15.31
CA GLY A 115 -2.06 -4.06 -16.69
C GLY A 115 -1.75 -2.96 -17.72
N ASN A 116 -2.14 -1.72 -17.41
CA ASN A 116 -1.87 -0.55 -18.27
C ASN A 116 -0.59 0.21 -17.88
N GLY A 117 0.15 -0.23 -16.85
CA GLY A 117 1.40 0.39 -16.43
C GLY A 117 1.21 1.74 -15.73
N TYR A 118 0.03 2.06 -15.20
CA TYR A 118 -0.25 3.33 -14.53
C TYR A 118 0.61 3.57 -13.29
N TYR A 119 1.16 2.50 -12.70
CA TYR A 119 2.07 2.62 -11.56
C TYR A 119 3.30 3.49 -11.84
N ASN A 120 3.71 3.64 -13.11
CA ASN A 120 4.82 4.51 -13.51
C ASN A 120 4.53 6.02 -13.33
N GLU A 121 3.28 6.39 -13.15
CA GLU A 121 2.86 7.78 -12.95
C GLU A 121 2.79 8.19 -11.47
N PHE A 122 3.07 7.26 -10.55
CA PHE A 122 2.95 7.45 -9.11
C PHE A 122 4.26 7.14 -8.40
N ASP A 123 4.48 7.82 -7.28
CA ASP A 123 5.64 7.62 -6.43
C ASP A 123 5.45 6.51 -5.41
N GLY A 124 4.19 6.22 -5.09
CA GLY A 124 3.80 5.15 -4.18
C GLY A 124 2.41 4.61 -4.49
N VAL A 125 2.17 3.37 -4.08
CA VAL A 125 0.89 2.68 -4.25
C VAL A 125 0.42 2.15 -2.91
N MET A 126 -0.84 2.41 -2.56
CA MET A 126 -1.51 1.85 -1.39
C MET A 126 -2.52 0.80 -1.86
N ALA A 127 -2.17 -0.45 -1.68
CA ALA A 127 -3.05 -1.60 -1.91
C ALA A 127 -3.92 -1.88 -0.69
N MET A 128 -5.05 -2.54 -0.88
CA MET A 128 -5.96 -2.87 0.21
C MET A 128 -5.48 -4.09 1.00
N TYR A 129 -4.89 -5.09 0.34
CA TYR A 129 -4.44 -6.32 0.98
C TYR A 129 -3.11 -6.83 0.39
N HIS A 130 -2.51 -7.79 1.09
CA HIS A 130 -1.16 -8.27 0.82
C HIS A 130 -0.92 -8.71 -0.63
N ASP A 131 -1.74 -9.62 -1.15
CA ASP A 131 -1.48 -10.20 -2.47
C ASP A 131 -1.73 -9.20 -3.62
N GLN A 132 -2.59 -8.20 -3.39
CA GLN A 132 -2.80 -7.10 -4.33
C GLN A 132 -1.53 -6.24 -4.50
N ALA A 133 -0.67 -6.21 -3.48
CA ALA A 133 0.63 -5.56 -3.52
C ALA A 133 1.74 -6.52 -3.98
N ALA A 134 1.82 -7.69 -3.35
CA ALA A 134 2.95 -8.60 -3.49
C ALA A 134 3.01 -9.28 -4.86
N VAL A 135 1.86 -9.72 -5.40
CA VAL A 135 1.83 -10.43 -6.69
C VAL A 135 2.33 -9.56 -7.85
N PRO A 136 1.80 -8.35 -8.08
CA PRO A 136 2.33 -7.50 -9.16
C PRO A 136 3.77 -7.06 -8.88
N PHE A 137 4.12 -6.78 -7.63
CA PHE A 137 5.49 -6.40 -7.29
C PHE A 137 6.50 -7.50 -7.66
N HIS A 138 6.27 -8.73 -7.24
CA HIS A 138 7.15 -9.85 -7.58
C HIS A 138 7.15 -10.21 -9.07
N SER A 139 6.07 -9.93 -9.78
CA SER A 139 6.01 -10.12 -11.23
C SER A 139 6.87 -9.11 -11.98
N LEU A 140 7.02 -7.90 -11.44
CA LEU A 140 7.80 -6.81 -12.04
C LEU A 140 9.27 -6.80 -11.56
N PHE A 141 9.52 -7.15 -10.28
CA PHE A 141 10.82 -7.03 -9.60
C PHE A 141 11.19 -8.36 -8.91
N ASN A 142 11.42 -9.42 -9.68
CA ASN A 142 11.55 -10.80 -9.20
C ASN A 142 12.68 -10.98 -8.15
N GLU A 143 13.86 -10.37 -8.35
CA GLU A 143 15.03 -10.56 -7.47
C GLU A 143 15.55 -9.23 -6.85
N ASP A 144 15.17 -8.09 -7.40
CA ASP A 144 15.74 -6.78 -7.05
C ASP A 144 14.92 -6.01 -6.02
N GLY A 145 13.86 -6.62 -5.49
CA GLY A 145 12.98 -5.98 -4.53
C GLY A 145 13.51 -6.00 -3.09
N VAL A 146 13.28 -4.91 -2.36
CA VAL A 146 13.64 -4.76 -0.95
C VAL A 146 12.38 -4.59 -0.12
N LEU A 147 12.30 -5.30 1.00
CA LEU A 147 11.31 -5.04 2.04
C LEU A 147 11.81 -3.90 2.93
N TYR A 148 11.11 -2.79 2.95
CA TYR A 148 11.39 -1.64 3.77
C TYR A 148 10.32 -1.50 4.87
N THR A 149 10.72 -1.26 6.11
CA THR A 149 9.77 -1.04 7.21
C THR A 149 9.74 0.45 7.56
N ALA A 150 8.64 1.12 7.23
CA ALA A 150 8.38 2.52 7.51
C ALA A 150 7.77 2.71 8.91
N GLY A 151 7.82 3.96 9.43
CA GLY A 151 7.19 4.33 10.69
C GLY A 151 8.01 3.99 11.93
N LEU A 152 9.20 3.46 11.77
CA LEU A 152 10.12 3.20 12.86
C LEU A 152 11.13 4.34 13.04
N PRO A 153 11.66 4.56 14.24
CA PRO A 153 12.75 5.53 14.48
C PRO A 153 14.09 5.07 13.88
N ILE A 154 14.15 3.86 13.37
CA ILE A 154 15.32 3.24 12.72
C ILE A 154 14.96 2.81 11.30
N ILE A 155 15.93 2.85 10.40
CA ILE A 155 15.78 2.29 9.05
C ILE A 155 15.94 0.78 9.16
N HIS A 156 14.89 0.03 8.79
CA HIS A 156 14.93 -1.42 8.73
C HIS A 156 14.63 -1.86 7.29
N THR A 157 15.60 -2.56 6.69
CA THR A 157 15.49 -3.15 5.35
C THR A 157 15.84 -4.62 5.41
N ALA A 158 15.15 -5.43 4.62
CA ALA A 158 15.44 -6.84 4.43
C ALA A 158 15.37 -7.18 2.94
N ALA A 159 16.20 -8.13 2.52
CA ALA A 159 16.06 -8.68 1.18
C ALA A 159 14.68 -9.35 1.04
N ASN A 160 13.99 -9.07 -0.05
CA ASN A 160 12.67 -9.64 -0.32
C ASN A 160 12.81 -11.02 -0.99
N THR A 161 13.65 -11.87 -0.44
CA THR A 161 13.86 -13.24 -0.91
C THR A 161 13.06 -14.19 -0.01
N THR A 162 12.07 -14.85 -0.58
CA THR A 162 11.50 -16.04 0.03
C THR A 162 12.50 -17.17 -0.17
N PRO A 163 13.01 -17.84 0.88
CA PRO A 163 13.84 -19.01 0.69
C PRO A 163 13.03 -20.07 -0.06
N CYS A 164 13.32 -20.26 -1.33
CA CYS A 164 12.78 -21.39 -2.08
C CYS A 164 13.49 -22.65 -1.64
N TYR A 165 12.90 -23.37 -0.70
CA TYR A 165 13.30 -24.74 -0.45
C TYR A 165 12.68 -25.62 -1.55
N TYR A 166 13.35 -25.72 -2.68
CA TYR A 166 13.09 -26.81 -3.62
C TYR A 166 13.72 -28.06 -3.02
N MET A 167 12.90 -28.95 -2.48
CA MET A 167 13.27 -30.36 -2.29
C MET A 167 12.91 -31.12 -3.53
#